data_12b9e7552e9946e204b6fcf188d02376
#
_entry.id   12b9e7552e9946e204b6fcf188d02376
#
_cell.length_a   1.000
_cell.length_b   1.000
_cell.length_c   1.000
_cell.angle_alpha   90.00
_cell.angle_beta   90.00
_cell.angle_gamma   90.00
#
_symmetry.space_group_name_H-M   'P 1'
#
loop_
_entity.id
_entity.type
_entity.pdbx_description
1 polymer ?
#
loop_
_entity_poly.entity_id
_entity_poly.type
_entity_poly.pdbx_seq_one_letter_code
_entity_poly.pdbx_strand_id
1 'polypeptide(L)'
;MTAIRRLPATALLALIACLSLSGASGAGSPGAAPEFRLANRAGGEVALSQLRGQVVMINFWASWCGPCRQEFPALDEMYRKYKPMGFTLVGINVESEKSDAERFLGQQQVSFPILFDPDNKVSGSYGVRAMPTTVLVDRQGRLRWQHMAYKPGDEAKYIEQIRAALREKP
;
A
#
# COMPACT_ATOMS: atom_id res chain seq x y z
N MET A 1 -52.05 57.43 43.07
CA MET A 1 -51.53 56.29 43.87
C MET A 1 -51.68 55.06 42.98
N THR A 2 -50.68 54.71 42.21
CA THR A 2 -50.80 53.64 41.22
C THR A 2 -49.61 52.70 41.39
N ALA A 3 -49.89 51.51 41.90
CA ALA A 3 -48.90 50.47 42.20
C ALA A 3 -48.41 49.78 40.93
N ILE A 4 -47.11 49.83 40.65
CA ILE A 4 -46.46 49.14 39.56
C ILE A 4 -46.07 47.74 40.04
N ARG A 5 -46.81 46.74 39.53
CA ARG A 5 -46.50 45.30 39.72
C ARG A 5 -45.36 44.91 38.79
N ARG A 6 -44.24 44.45 39.39
CA ARG A 6 -43.10 43.86 38.70
C ARG A 6 -43.42 42.40 38.31
N LEU A 7 -43.30 42.05 37.05
CA LEU A 7 -43.35 40.68 36.54
C LEU A 7 -41.98 39.99 36.67
N PRO A 8 -41.90 38.75 37.06
CA PRO A 8 -40.61 38.03 37.08
C PRO A 8 -40.25 37.55 35.64
N ALA A 9 -39.00 37.78 35.27
CA ALA A 9 -38.44 37.24 34.06
C ALA A 9 -38.15 35.73 34.20
N THR A 10 -38.97 34.93 33.58
CA THR A 10 -38.70 33.49 33.41
C THR A 10 -37.67 33.32 32.31
N ALA A 11 -36.50 32.87 32.69
CA ALA A 11 -35.41 32.53 31.76
C ALA A 11 -35.78 31.28 30.94
N LEU A 12 -35.89 31.46 29.62
CA LEU A 12 -36.07 30.38 28.68
C LEU A 12 -34.68 29.85 28.29
N LEU A 13 -34.27 28.77 28.96
CA LEU A 13 -33.08 28.01 28.58
C LEU A 13 -33.39 27.21 27.32
N ALA A 14 -32.99 27.72 26.17
CA ALA A 14 -32.95 26.97 24.91
C ALA A 14 -31.79 25.99 24.94
N LEU A 15 -32.07 24.72 25.10
CA LEU A 15 -31.13 23.61 24.99
C LEU A 15 -30.81 23.39 23.51
N ILE A 16 -29.73 23.99 23.02
CA ILE A 16 -29.21 23.70 21.67
C ILE A 16 -28.42 22.39 21.77
N ALA A 17 -29.07 21.28 21.40
CA ALA A 17 -28.39 20.01 21.19
C ALA A 17 -27.54 20.12 19.91
N CYS A 18 -26.24 20.39 20.06
CA CYS A 18 -25.27 20.24 18.98
C CYS A 18 -25.13 18.76 18.63
N LEU A 19 -25.82 18.29 17.60
CA LEU A 19 -25.51 17.03 16.94
C LEU A 19 -24.15 17.22 16.22
N SER A 20 -23.08 16.82 16.88
CA SER A 20 -21.77 16.69 16.25
C SER A 20 -21.82 15.50 15.29
N LEU A 21 -22.09 15.72 14.00
CA LEU A 21 -21.77 14.76 12.96
C LEU A 21 -20.25 14.66 12.90
N SER A 22 -19.68 13.71 13.60
CA SER A 22 -18.31 13.27 13.38
C SER A 22 -18.24 12.59 12.02
N GLY A 23 -18.03 13.39 10.98
CA GLY A 23 -17.58 12.90 9.70
C GLY A 23 -16.17 12.32 9.89
N ALA A 24 -16.06 11.00 9.93
CA ALA A 24 -14.79 10.31 9.83
C ALA A 24 -14.23 10.55 8.43
N SER A 25 -13.59 11.70 8.22
CA SER A 25 -12.66 11.89 7.11
C SER A 25 -11.53 10.91 7.33
N GLY A 26 -11.46 9.90 6.48
CA GLY A 26 -10.35 8.95 6.42
C GLY A 26 -9.06 9.64 5.97
N ALA A 27 -8.54 10.55 6.79
CA ALA A 27 -7.17 11.03 6.66
C ALA A 27 -6.28 9.86 7.07
N GLY A 28 -5.67 9.17 6.11
CA GLY A 28 -4.66 8.15 6.37
C GLY A 28 -3.64 8.68 7.37
N SER A 29 -3.32 7.88 8.38
CA SER A 29 -2.30 8.23 9.37
C SER A 29 -1.02 8.63 8.65
N PRO A 30 -0.29 9.68 9.09
CA PRO A 30 0.99 10.05 8.50
C PRO A 30 1.90 8.83 8.43
N GLY A 31 2.38 8.51 7.22
CA GLY A 31 3.20 7.33 6.98
C GLY A 31 2.44 6.05 6.61
N ALA A 32 1.12 6.03 6.60
CA ALA A 32 0.36 4.89 6.10
C ALA A 32 0.58 4.70 4.59
N ALA A 33 0.84 3.44 4.17
CA ALA A 33 0.92 3.11 2.75
C ALA A 33 -0.46 3.26 2.10
N PRO A 34 -0.55 3.78 0.86
CA PRO A 34 -1.80 3.84 0.13
C PRO A 34 -2.43 2.45 0.02
N GLU A 35 -3.71 2.36 0.37
CA GLU A 35 -4.47 1.11 0.28
C GLU A 35 -4.77 0.77 -1.18
N PHE A 36 -4.81 -0.53 -1.46
CA PHE A 36 -5.22 -1.05 -2.75
C PHE A 36 -6.02 -2.35 -2.61
N ARG A 37 -6.78 -2.65 -3.64
CA ARG A 37 -7.41 -3.94 -3.91
C ARG A 37 -7.30 -4.21 -5.40
N LEU A 38 -6.53 -5.20 -5.80
CA LEU A 38 -6.20 -5.50 -7.18
C LEU A 38 -6.45 -6.97 -7.52
N ALA A 39 -6.81 -7.21 -8.77
CA ALA A 39 -6.96 -8.55 -9.31
C ALA A 39 -5.62 -9.29 -9.27
N ASN A 40 -5.66 -10.55 -8.79
CA ASN A 40 -4.51 -11.43 -8.74
C ASN A 40 -4.48 -12.33 -9.97
N ARG A 41 -3.30 -12.53 -10.55
CA ARG A 41 -3.08 -13.47 -11.66
C ARG A 41 -3.57 -14.89 -11.37
N ALA A 42 -3.38 -15.36 -10.13
CA ALA A 42 -3.82 -16.67 -9.69
C ALA A 42 -5.34 -16.80 -9.45
N GLY A 43 -6.09 -15.72 -9.67
CA GLY A 43 -7.51 -15.60 -9.40
C GLY A 43 -7.82 -14.85 -8.11
N GLY A 44 -9.03 -14.29 -8.03
CA GLY A 44 -9.46 -13.45 -6.91
C GLY A 44 -8.77 -12.08 -6.87
N GLU A 45 -8.75 -11.50 -5.70
CA GLU A 45 -8.14 -10.19 -5.44
C GLU A 45 -7.24 -10.23 -4.22
N VAL A 46 -6.26 -9.32 -4.18
CA VAL A 46 -5.43 -9.05 -3.00
C VAL A 46 -5.60 -7.60 -2.61
N ALA A 47 -5.87 -7.36 -1.31
CA ALA A 47 -5.88 -6.04 -0.72
C ALA A 47 -4.70 -5.87 0.24
N LEU A 48 -4.10 -4.68 0.31
CA LEU A 48 -2.99 -4.41 1.24
C LEU A 48 -3.41 -4.65 2.70
N SER A 49 -4.64 -4.30 3.05
CA SER A 49 -5.19 -4.53 4.40
C SER A 49 -5.21 -6.00 4.82
N GLN A 50 -5.30 -6.95 3.89
CA GLN A 50 -5.24 -8.40 4.16
C GLN A 50 -3.81 -8.88 4.47
N LEU A 51 -2.80 -8.07 4.19
CA LEU A 51 -1.39 -8.39 4.41
C LEU A 51 -0.85 -7.78 5.72
N ARG A 52 -1.71 -7.19 6.55
CA ARG A 52 -1.33 -6.66 7.86
C ARG A 52 -0.70 -7.76 8.73
N GLY A 53 0.26 -7.39 9.55
CA GLY A 53 1.07 -8.34 10.33
C GLY A 53 2.29 -8.90 9.60
N GLN A 54 2.35 -8.75 8.27
CA GLN A 54 3.50 -9.10 7.46
C GLN A 54 4.30 -7.85 7.05
N VAL A 55 5.60 -8.01 6.83
CA VAL A 55 6.42 -7.06 6.09
C VAL A 55 6.12 -7.26 4.61
N VAL A 56 5.65 -6.23 3.93
CA VAL A 56 5.20 -6.32 2.54
C VAL A 56 6.14 -5.54 1.63
N MET A 57 6.73 -6.20 0.65
CA MET A 57 7.41 -5.54 -0.45
C MET A 57 6.47 -5.47 -1.65
N ILE A 58 6.34 -4.29 -2.24
CA ILE A 58 5.55 -4.05 -3.44
C ILE A 58 6.52 -3.64 -4.53
N ASN A 59 6.53 -4.37 -5.64
CA ASN A 59 7.35 -4.05 -6.81
C ASN A 59 6.43 -3.67 -7.98
N PHE A 60 6.52 -2.44 -8.44
CA PHE A 60 5.82 -1.96 -9.64
C PHE A 60 6.67 -2.23 -10.88
N TRP A 61 6.11 -2.90 -11.88
CA TRP A 61 6.83 -3.39 -13.03
C TRP A 61 6.00 -3.42 -14.31
N ALA A 62 6.70 -3.54 -15.45
CA ALA A 62 6.09 -3.78 -16.75
C ALA A 62 6.94 -4.76 -17.59
N SER A 63 6.32 -5.47 -18.52
CA SER A 63 6.99 -6.47 -19.36
C SER A 63 8.04 -5.86 -20.31
N TRP A 64 7.81 -4.63 -20.77
CA TRP A 64 8.74 -3.87 -21.63
C TRP A 64 9.94 -3.28 -20.87
N CYS A 65 9.91 -3.31 -19.54
CA CYS A 65 10.95 -2.72 -18.69
C CYS A 65 12.14 -3.69 -18.55
N GLY A 66 13.24 -3.41 -19.21
CA GLY A 66 14.45 -4.24 -19.17
C GLY A 66 15.01 -4.45 -17.76
N PRO A 67 15.22 -3.39 -16.95
CA PRO A 67 15.66 -3.53 -15.56
C PRO A 67 14.70 -4.35 -14.68
N CYS A 68 13.37 -4.24 -14.89
CA CYS A 68 12.38 -5.05 -14.17
C CYS A 68 12.60 -6.54 -14.41
N ARG A 69 12.85 -6.93 -15.65
CA ARG A 69 13.12 -8.33 -16.01
C ARG A 69 14.41 -8.87 -15.39
N GLN A 70 15.42 -8.02 -15.25
CA GLN A 70 16.68 -8.37 -14.58
C GLN A 70 16.51 -8.55 -13.06
N GLU A 71 15.63 -7.77 -12.44
CA GLU A 71 15.37 -7.80 -11.01
C GLU A 71 14.57 -9.04 -10.55
N PHE A 72 13.70 -9.58 -11.40
CA PHE A 72 12.73 -10.63 -11.05
C PHE A 72 13.34 -11.87 -10.40
N PRO A 73 14.46 -12.46 -10.88
CA PRO A 73 15.07 -13.62 -10.22
C PRO A 73 15.48 -13.33 -8.78
N ALA A 74 16.05 -12.14 -8.51
CA ALA A 74 16.46 -11.74 -7.18
C ALA A 74 15.24 -11.51 -6.26
N LEU A 75 14.18 -10.91 -6.77
CA LEU A 75 12.91 -10.73 -6.05
C LEU A 75 12.31 -12.09 -5.66
N ASP A 76 12.32 -13.07 -6.56
CA ASP A 76 11.79 -14.41 -6.29
C ASP A 76 12.61 -15.17 -5.25
N GLU A 77 13.95 -15.04 -5.29
CA GLU A 77 14.83 -15.59 -4.27
C GLU A 77 14.53 -14.97 -2.89
N MET A 78 14.43 -13.64 -2.83
CA MET A 78 14.09 -12.93 -1.59
C MET A 78 12.71 -13.36 -1.06
N TYR A 79 11.71 -13.47 -1.93
CA TYR A 79 10.38 -13.92 -1.53
C TYR A 79 10.44 -15.30 -0.89
N ARG A 80 11.04 -16.29 -1.55
CA ARG A 80 11.15 -17.67 -1.04
C ARG A 80 11.90 -17.72 0.28
N LYS A 81 12.98 -16.95 0.41
CA LYS A 81 13.83 -16.94 1.60
C LYS A 81 13.15 -16.34 2.83
N TYR A 82 12.46 -15.20 2.65
CA TYR A 82 11.93 -14.44 3.79
C TYR A 82 10.44 -14.71 4.08
N LYS A 83 9.71 -15.33 3.17
CA LYS A 83 8.30 -15.69 3.37
C LYS A 83 8.03 -16.43 4.69
N PRO A 84 8.82 -17.44 5.10
CA PRO A 84 8.60 -18.13 6.38
C PRO A 84 8.78 -17.24 7.61
N MET A 85 9.40 -16.06 7.46
CA MET A 85 9.68 -15.10 8.53
C MET A 85 8.60 -14.02 8.67
N GLY A 86 7.47 -14.13 7.95
CA GLY A 86 6.41 -13.12 7.95
C GLY A 86 6.66 -11.97 6.96
N PHE A 87 7.31 -12.28 5.85
CA PHE A 87 7.49 -11.40 4.71
C PHE A 87 6.59 -11.84 3.55
N THR A 88 6.09 -10.89 2.79
CA THR A 88 5.48 -11.15 1.49
C THR A 88 5.97 -10.16 0.46
N LEU A 89 5.90 -10.55 -0.81
CA LEU A 89 6.18 -9.69 -1.95
C LEU A 89 4.99 -9.77 -2.91
N VAL A 90 4.58 -8.63 -3.46
CA VAL A 90 3.61 -8.55 -4.53
C VAL A 90 4.20 -7.78 -5.70
N GLY A 91 4.14 -8.35 -6.90
CA GLY A 91 4.51 -7.66 -8.13
C GLY A 91 3.26 -7.03 -8.75
N ILE A 92 3.21 -5.69 -8.82
CA ILE A 92 2.09 -4.96 -9.44
C ILE A 92 2.48 -4.57 -10.86
N ASN A 93 1.84 -5.21 -11.83
CA ASN A 93 1.99 -4.86 -13.23
C ASN A 93 1.15 -3.62 -13.56
N VAL A 94 1.74 -2.66 -14.27
CA VAL A 94 1.13 -1.36 -14.59
C VAL A 94 0.70 -1.22 -16.05
N GLU A 95 0.71 -2.32 -16.80
CA GLU A 95 0.29 -2.30 -18.21
C GLU A 95 -1.23 -2.37 -18.31
N SER A 96 -1.79 -1.57 -19.22
CA SER A 96 -3.23 -1.60 -19.52
C SER A 96 -3.66 -2.95 -20.08
N GLU A 97 -2.78 -3.60 -20.88
CA GLU A 97 -3.02 -4.89 -21.51
C GLU A 97 -2.27 -6.00 -20.78
N LYS A 98 -3.02 -6.90 -20.15
CA LYS A 98 -2.46 -8.04 -19.40
C LYS A 98 -1.71 -9.04 -20.27
N SER A 99 -2.02 -9.11 -21.57
CA SER A 99 -1.47 -10.10 -22.50
C SER A 99 0.07 -10.05 -22.59
N ASP A 100 0.67 -8.86 -22.52
CA ASP A 100 2.12 -8.69 -22.59
C ASP A 100 2.80 -9.13 -21.30
N ALA A 101 2.22 -8.76 -20.16
CA ALA A 101 2.65 -9.25 -18.86
C ALA A 101 2.54 -10.78 -18.76
N GLU A 102 1.44 -11.37 -19.22
CA GLU A 102 1.24 -12.82 -19.22
C GLU A 102 2.25 -13.55 -20.13
N ARG A 103 2.56 -12.99 -21.31
CA ARG A 103 3.59 -13.54 -22.20
C ARG A 103 4.97 -13.54 -21.52
N PHE A 104 5.32 -12.48 -20.85
CA PHE A 104 6.58 -12.40 -20.11
C PHE A 104 6.61 -13.42 -18.95
N LEU A 105 5.55 -13.49 -18.15
CA LEU A 105 5.44 -14.42 -17.02
C LEU A 105 5.37 -15.87 -17.44
N GLY A 106 4.97 -16.16 -18.66
CA GLY A 106 5.04 -17.51 -19.25
C GLY A 106 6.48 -17.99 -19.45
N GLN A 107 7.42 -17.07 -19.61
CA GLN A 107 8.86 -17.32 -19.77
C GLN A 107 9.64 -17.17 -18.46
N GLN A 108 9.14 -16.36 -17.55
CA GLN A 108 9.77 -16.03 -16.27
C GLN A 108 8.86 -16.47 -15.13
N GLN A 109 9.07 -17.67 -14.60
CA GLN A 109 8.29 -18.16 -13.46
C GLN A 109 8.69 -17.43 -12.19
N VAL A 110 7.70 -16.97 -11.42
CA VAL A 110 7.86 -16.35 -10.10
C VAL A 110 6.92 -17.00 -9.09
N SER A 111 7.35 -17.05 -7.83
CA SER A 111 6.59 -17.67 -6.73
C SER A 111 5.72 -16.67 -5.98
N PHE A 112 5.96 -15.38 -6.14
CA PHE A 112 5.21 -14.32 -5.48
C PHE A 112 3.95 -13.92 -6.28
N PRO A 113 2.91 -13.41 -5.59
CA PRO A 113 1.69 -12.92 -6.24
C PRO A 113 1.95 -11.81 -7.26
N ILE A 114 1.30 -11.92 -8.41
CA ILE A 114 1.27 -10.88 -9.44
C ILE A 114 -0.13 -10.26 -9.48
N LEU A 115 -0.18 -8.95 -9.33
CA LEU A 115 -1.40 -8.15 -9.36
C LEU A 115 -1.38 -7.21 -10.57
N PHE A 116 -2.56 -6.72 -10.98
CA PHE A 116 -2.71 -5.86 -12.15
C PHE A 116 -3.33 -4.52 -11.79
N ASP A 117 -2.66 -3.43 -12.17
CA ASP A 117 -3.08 -2.03 -12.02
C ASP A 117 -3.23 -1.36 -13.40
N PRO A 118 -4.18 -1.81 -14.26
CA PRO A 118 -4.28 -1.38 -15.65
C PRO A 118 -4.59 0.11 -15.80
N ASP A 119 -5.24 0.70 -14.80
CA ASP A 119 -5.60 2.12 -14.78
C ASP A 119 -4.50 3.01 -14.17
N ASN A 120 -3.40 2.43 -13.68
CA ASN A 120 -2.30 3.12 -12.99
C ASN A 120 -2.74 3.94 -11.76
N LYS A 121 -3.88 3.59 -11.14
CA LYS A 121 -4.40 4.29 -9.96
C LYS A 121 -3.56 4.02 -8.72
N VAL A 122 -3.17 2.76 -8.52
CA VAL A 122 -2.35 2.35 -7.38
C VAL A 122 -0.92 2.84 -7.56
N SER A 123 -0.30 2.61 -8.70
CA SER A 123 1.05 3.12 -8.99
C SER A 123 1.13 4.64 -8.88
N GLY A 124 0.10 5.36 -9.34
CA GLY A 124 -0.04 6.80 -9.15
C GLY A 124 -0.10 7.22 -7.69
N SER A 125 -0.86 6.52 -6.84
CA SER A 125 -0.97 6.81 -5.40
C SER A 125 0.34 6.58 -4.63
N TYR A 126 1.20 5.69 -5.11
CA TYR A 126 2.55 5.45 -4.59
C TYR A 126 3.60 6.39 -5.19
N GLY A 127 3.21 7.32 -6.07
CA GLY A 127 4.13 8.27 -6.70
C GLY A 127 5.15 7.61 -7.62
N VAL A 128 4.80 6.50 -8.27
CA VAL A 128 5.68 5.78 -9.20
C VAL A 128 5.98 6.66 -10.40
N ARG A 129 7.26 6.99 -10.60
CA ARG A 129 7.75 7.84 -11.71
C ARG A 129 8.78 7.16 -12.58
N ALA A 130 9.26 6.01 -12.17
CA ALA A 130 10.26 5.20 -12.88
C ALA A 130 9.98 3.71 -12.65
N MET A 131 10.42 2.86 -13.59
CA MET A 131 10.30 1.41 -13.51
C MET A 131 11.69 0.76 -13.43
N PRO A 132 11.84 -0.26 -12.55
CA PRO A 132 10.91 -0.62 -11.48
C PRO A 132 10.87 0.40 -10.36
N THR A 133 9.79 0.41 -9.59
CA THR A 133 9.75 1.07 -8.28
C THR A 133 9.41 0.03 -7.24
N THR A 134 10.24 -0.08 -6.21
CA THR A 134 10.06 -1.02 -5.11
C THR A 134 9.83 -0.27 -3.81
N VAL A 135 8.80 -0.64 -3.07
CA VAL A 135 8.48 -0.05 -1.76
C VAL A 135 8.40 -1.12 -0.69
N LEU A 136 8.70 -0.74 0.55
CA LEU A 136 8.56 -1.60 1.71
C LEU A 136 7.54 -1.02 2.69
N VAL A 137 6.61 -1.86 3.09
CA VAL A 137 5.54 -1.56 4.05
C VAL A 137 5.74 -2.44 5.28
N ASP A 138 5.66 -1.87 6.48
CA ASP A 138 5.81 -2.62 7.72
C ASP A 138 4.53 -3.38 8.12
N ARG A 139 4.60 -4.14 9.21
CA ARG A 139 3.49 -4.94 9.74
C ARG A 139 2.26 -4.12 10.12
N GLN A 140 2.46 -2.84 10.46
CA GLN A 140 1.40 -1.88 10.77
C GLN A 140 0.83 -1.20 9.52
N GLY A 141 1.38 -1.49 8.33
CA GLY A 141 0.96 -0.92 7.05
C GLY A 141 1.51 0.48 6.81
N ARG A 142 2.64 0.84 7.41
CA ARG A 142 3.30 2.14 7.17
C ARG A 142 4.34 1.99 6.07
N LEU A 143 4.37 2.94 5.14
CA LEU A 143 5.41 3.03 4.13
C LEU A 143 6.76 3.36 4.81
N ARG A 144 7.76 2.49 4.63
CA ARG A 144 9.06 2.61 5.31
C ARG A 144 10.18 3.00 4.37
N TRP A 145 10.10 2.60 3.14
CA TRP A 145 11.16 2.77 2.19
C TRP A 145 10.65 2.68 0.75
N GLN A 146 11.30 3.41 -0.15
CA GLN A 146 11.04 3.38 -1.58
C GLN A 146 12.35 3.47 -2.35
N HIS A 147 12.46 2.67 -3.42
CA HIS A 147 13.58 2.68 -4.34
C HIS A 147 13.06 2.75 -5.78
N MET A 148 13.58 3.68 -6.55
CA MET A 148 13.21 3.87 -7.95
C MET A 148 14.37 3.45 -8.85
N ALA A 149 14.04 2.84 -9.96
CA ALA A 149 14.95 2.16 -10.87
C ALA A 149 15.64 0.95 -10.23
N TYR A 150 16.35 0.17 -11.02
CA TYR A 150 17.12 -0.97 -10.56
C TYR A 150 18.39 -1.10 -11.35
N LYS A 151 19.46 -1.45 -10.69
CA LYS A 151 20.72 -1.92 -11.27
C LYS A 151 21.26 -3.10 -10.46
N PRO A 152 22.00 -4.03 -11.08
CA PRO A 152 22.63 -5.13 -10.36
C PRO A 152 23.41 -4.64 -9.13
N GLY A 153 23.19 -5.28 -7.99
CA GLY A 153 23.74 -4.89 -6.67
C GLY A 153 22.78 -4.13 -5.77
N ASP A 154 21.64 -3.61 -6.28
CA ASP A 154 20.63 -2.95 -5.44
C ASP A 154 19.90 -3.95 -4.52
N GLU A 155 19.99 -5.26 -4.80
CA GLU A 155 19.43 -6.34 -3.97
C GLU A 155 19.95 -6.29 -2.53
N ALA A 156 21.19 -5.86 -2.34
CA ALA A 156 21.76 -5.72 -1.02
C ALA A 156 20.99 -4.72 -0.15
N LYS A 157 20.53 -3.61 -0.75
CA LYS A 157 19.69 -2.60 -0.09
C LYS A 157 18.32 -3.17 0.26
N TYR A 158 17.71 -3.92 -0.65
CA TYR A 158 16.41 -4.57 -0.40
C TYR A 158 16.51 -5.53 0.79
N ILE A 159 17.51 -6.38 0.79
CA ILE A 159 17.78 -7.34 1.88
C ILE A 159 17.99 -6.63 3.22
N GLU A 160 18.71 -5.52 3.22
CA GLU A 160 18.92 -4.70 4.42
C GLU A 160 17.60 -4.19 4.98
N GLN A 161 16.75 -3.60 4.11
CA GLN A 161 15.45 -3.06 4.51
C GLN A 161 14.48 -4.15 4.99
N ILE A 162 14.42 -5.29 4.28
CA ILE A 162 13.62 -6.46 4.70
C ILE A 162 14.04 -6.92 6.09
N ARG A 163 15.36 -7.13 6.31
CA ARG A 163 15.87 -7.59 7.60
C ARG A 163 15.62 -6.58 8.73
N ALA A 164 15.73 -5.29 8.45
CA ALA A 164 15.44 -4.25 9.43
C ALA A 164 13.97 -4.32 9.87
N ALA A 165 13.04 -4.34 8.91
CA ALA A 165 11.61 -4.42 9.19
C ALA A 165 11.18 -5.73 9.88
N LEU A 166 11.81 -6.87 9.52
CA LEU A 166 11.51 -8.16 10.15
C LEU A 166 11.96 -8.25 11.61
N ARG A 167 12.99 -7.49 12.02
CA ARG A 167 13.45 -7.43 13.43
C ARG A 167 12.57 -6.57 14.31
N GLU A 168 11.77 -5.67 13.74
CA GLU A 168 10.83 -4.86 14.52
C GLU A 168 9.72 -5.75 15.09
N LYS A 169 9.38 -5.51 16.35
CA LYS A 169 8.27 -6.23 16.99
C LYS A 169 6.94 -5.82 16.34
N PRO A 170 5.96 -6.73 16.24
CA PRO A 170 4.61 -6.42 15.76
C PRO A 170 3.92 -5.32 16.56
#